data_5e9204a15686d01366821872b49fb4e5
#
_entry.id   5e9204a15686d01366821872b49fb4e5
#
_cell.length_a   1.000
_cell.length_b   1.000
_cell.length_c   1.000
_cell.angle_alpha   90.00
_cell.angle_beta   90.00
_cell.angle_gamma   90.00
#
_symmetry.space_group_name_H-M   'P 1'
#
loop_
_entity.id
_entity.type
_entity.pdbx_description
1 polymer ?
#
loop_
_entity_poly.entity_id
_entity_poly.type
_entity_poly.pdbx_seq_one_letter_code
_entity_poly.pdbx_strand_id
1 'polypeptide(L)'
;PSVIYIPEGWNGYKYWMAETPYPLGEDGDWKGLPPYRERWENPCVHVSKDGIHWNDFEDSQNPIDDLDENNIINKDYFSDPHLVFYKDTLECWYRISHQKNNATYILRKYTLNGKDWSPREVMINLQDTSIIKNETGNMVISPAIHKGTNGYVMWYVNSIEKPREICRSFSTDGKKWSKKETCHLPDNSVTPWHIDLAYIDKIYYLVIYDYDT
;
A
#
# COMPACT_ATOMS: atom_id res chain seq x y z
N PRO A 1 1.84 -0.36 7.64
CA PRO A 1 2.69 0.72 7.15
C PRO A 1 3.78 0.18 6.24
N SER A 2 4.30 1.04 5.36
CA SER A 2 5.47 0.80 4.54
C SER A 2 6.53 1.86 4.84
N VAL A 3 7.79 1.46 5.03
CA VAL A 3 8.89 2.37 5.35
C VAL A 3 10.00 2.20 4.33
N ILE A 4 10.48 3.32 3.77
CA ILE A 4 11.65 3.34 2.91
C ILE A 4 12.78 4.16 3.53
N TYR A 5 14.00 3.73 3.26
CA TYR A 5 15.23 4.42 3.64
C TYR A 5 15.96 4.91 2.40
N ILE A 6 16.24 6.20 2.35
CA ILE A 6 16.99 6.88 1.28
C ILE A 6 18.32 7.32 1.88
N PRO A 7 19.43 6.63 1.61
CA PRO A 7 20.72 6.89 2.28
C PRO A 7 21.21 8.32 2.18
N GLU A 8 21.13 8.91 0.99
CA GLU A 8 21.55 10.29 0.72
C GLU A 8 20.54 11.32 1.25
N GLY A 9 19.37 10.86 1.67
CA GLY A 9 18.23 11.69 2.00
C GLY A 9 17.54 12.25 0.75
N TRP A 10 16.26 12.57 0.91
CA TRP A 10 15.48 13.26 -0.10
C TRP A 10 14.62 14.32 0.58
N ASN A 11 14.68 15.57 0.07
CA ASN A 11 14.02 16.74 0.69
C ASN A 11 14.35 16.92 2.19
N GLY A 12 15.58 16.58 2.60
CA GLY A 12 16.07 16.74 3.98
C GLY A 12 15.75 15.57 4.93
N TYR A 13 15.14 14.49 4.45
CA TYR A 13 14.78 13.33 5.26
C TYR A 13 15.35 12.05 4.67
N LYS A 14 15.74 11.11 5.56
CA LYS A 14 16.24 9.79 5.17
C LYS A 14 15.16 8.71 5.18
N TYR A 15 14.13 8.89 5.98
CA TYR A 15 13.07 7.90 6.15
C TYR A 15 11.74 8.49 5.75
N TRP A 16 10.97 7.73 5.01
CA TRP A 16 9.61 8.03 4.59
C TRP A 16 8.73 6.85 4.91
N MET A 17 7.58 7.09 5.52
CA MET A 17 6.62 6.07 5.92
C MET A 17 5.25 6.41 5.36
N ALA A 18 4.58 5.41 4.81
CA ALA A 18 3.16 5.49 4.52
C ALA A 18 2.37 4.60 5.46
N GLU A 19 1.25 5.11 5.91
CA GLU A 19 0.30 4.36 6.72
C GLU A 19 -1.15 4.74 6.39
N THR A 20 -2.10 3.92 6.82
CA THR A 20 -3.52 4.23 6.86
C THR A 20 -3.94 4.17 8.32
N PRO A 21 -4.10 5.32 9.00
CA PRO A 21 -4.37 5.38 10.43
C PRO A 21 -5.69 4.70 10.78
N TYR A 22 -5.67 3.95 11.88
CA TYR A 22 -6.84 3.27 12.41
C TYR A 22 -7.23 3.96 13.73
N PRO A 23 -8.12 4.96 13.71
CA PRO A 23 -8.42 5.73 14.90
C PRO A 23 -9.26 4.89 15.88
N LEU A 24 -8.58 4.30 16.84
CA LEU A 24 -9.21 3.72 18.01
C LEU A 24 -9.42 4.82 19.05
N GLY A 25 -10.58 4.83 19.73
CA GLY A 25 -10.82 5.68 20.88
C GLY A 25 -9.94 5.23 22.08
N GLU A 26 -9.87 6.06 23.13
CA GLU A 26 -9.12 5.77 24.36
C GLU A 26 -9.58 4.47 25.05
N ASP A 27 -10.83 4.07 24.80
CA ASP A 27 -11.44 2.83 25.27
C ASP A 27 -11.16 1.62 24.37
N GLY A 28 -10.39 1.81 23.28
CA GLY A 28 -10.11 0.78 22.27
C GLY A 28 -11.28 0.51 21.33
N ASP A 29 -12.38 1.21 21.49
CA ASP A 29 -13.52 1.10 20.58
C ASP A 29 -13.28 1.85 19.26
N TRP A 30 -13.78 1.28 18.19
CA TRP A 30 -13.71 1.89 16.88
C TRP A 30 -14.61 3.14 16.79
N LYS A 31 -13.97 4.29 16.70
CA LYS A 31 -14.65 5.58 16.61
C LYS A 31 -14.70 6.12 15.18
N GLY A 32 -14.84 5.33 14.15
CA GLY A 32 -14.89 5.76 12.74
C GLY A 32 -15.76 6.99 12.41
N LEU A 33 -15.87 7.94 13.35
CA LEU A 33 -16.67 9.14 13.35
C LEU A 33 -15.82 10.36 13.74
N PRO A 34 -16.25 11.61 13.42
CA PRO A 34 -15.55 12.81 13.84
C PRO A 34 -15.20 12.80 15.34
N PRO A 35 -14.01 13.31 15.75
CA PRO A 35 -13.04 14.10 14.99
C PRO A 35 -11.97 13.32 14.22
N TYR A 36 -11.97 12.00 14.27
CA TYR A 36 -10.93 11.14 13.69
C TYR A 36 -11.12 10.87 12.19
N ARG A 37 -12.21 11.38 11.62
CA ARG A 37 -12.63 11.16 10.24
C ARG A 37 -11.60 11.59 9.20
N GLU A 38 -10.84 12.64 9.48
CA GLU A 38 -9.91 13.24 8.52
C GLU A 38 -8.76 12.30 8.14
N ARG A 39 -8.40 11.37 9.02
CA ARG A 39 -7.30 10.43 8.75
C ARG A 39 -7.75 8.96 8.71
N TRP A 40 -9.04 8.71 8.81
CA TRP A 40 -9.59 7.37 8.85
C TRP A 40 -9.23 6.53 7.61
N GLU A 41 -8.34 5.54 7.80
CA GLU A 41 -7.81 4.69 6.73
C GLU A 41 -7.40 5.46 5.46
N ASN A 42 -7.26 6.77 5.53
CA ASN A 42 -6.72 7.57 4.44
C ASN A 42 -5.20 7.44 4.40
N PRO A 43 -4.58 7.34 3.21
CA PRO A 43 -3.14 7.18 3.12
C PRO A 43 -2.43 8.46 3.60
N CYS A 44 -1.67 8.33 4.68
CA CYS A 44 -0.83 9.36 5.26
C CYS A 44 0.64 9.07 4.96
N VAL A 45 1.44 10.12 4.76
CA VAL A 45 2.88 10.00 4.55
C VAL A 45 3.63 10.84 5.57
N HIS A 46 4.55 10.21 6.28
CA HIS A 46 5.36 10.82 7.33
C HIS A 46 6.83 10.73 6.99
N VAL A 47 7.62 11.63 7.59
CA VAL A 47 9.06 11.72 7.38
C VAL A 47 9.83 11.65 8.68
N SER A 48 11.06 11.14 8.60
CA SER A 48 11.96 11.11 9.74
C SER A 48 13.43 11.28 9.30
N LYS A 49 14.23 11.89 10.15
CA LYS A 49 15.69 12.01 9.98
C LYS A 49 16.44 10.83 10.59
N ASP A 50 15.87 10.22 11.62
CA ASP A 50 16.51 9.18 12.46
C ASP A 50 15.78 7.84 12.46
N GLY A 51 14.58 7.75 11.86
CA GLY A 51 13.74 6.55 11.85
C GLY A 51 12.99 6.31 13.16
N ILE A 52 13.10 7.22 14.13
CA ILE A 52 12.48 7.12 15.47
C ILE A 52 11.43 8.21 15.65
N HIS A 53 11.77 9.46 15.33
CA HIS A 53 10.88 10.61 15.46
C HIS A 53 10.24 10.92 14.12
N TRP A 54 8.94 10.76 14.03
CA TRP A 54 8.17 10.92 12.80
C TRP A 54 7.30 12.17 12.83
N ASN A 55 7.24 12.88 11.73
CA ASN A 55 6.45 14.10 11.57
C ASN A 55 5.78 14.10 10.20
N ASP A 56 4.73 14.90 10.05
CA ASP A 56 4.22 15.27 8.74
C ASP A 56 5.30 16.07 8.00
N PHE A 57 5.39 15.89 6.68
CA PHE A 57 6.29 16.72 5.89
C PHE A 57 5.74 18.15 5.85
N GLU A 58 6.60 19.13 6.09
CA GLU A 58 6.20 20.54 6.24
C GLU A 58 5.42 21.06 5.02
N ASP A 59 4.28 21.70 5.26
CA ASP A 59 3.35 22.22 4.26
C ASP A 59 2.84 21.17 3.25
N SER A 60 2.92 19.88 3.55
CA SER A 60 2.33 18.84 2.70
C SER A 60 0.86 18.62 3.03
N GLN A 61 0.08 18.22 2.02
CA GLN A 61 -1.22 17.66 2.25
C GLN A 61 -1.06 16.28 2.92
N ASN A 62 -1.63 16.10 4.10
CA ASN A 62 -1.64 14.81 4.79
C ASN A 62 -2.96 14.64 5.57
N PRO A 63 -3.84 13.68 5.21
CA PRO A 63 -3.61 12.56 4.28
C PRO A 63 -3.39 13.01 2.82
N ILE A 64 -2.63 12.23 2.07
CA ILE A 64 -2.33 12.50 0.66
C ILE A 64 -3.51 12.24 -0.27
N ASP A 65 -4.49 11.50 0.21
CA ASP A 65 -5.77 11.22 -0.45
C ASP A 65 -6.88 11.11 0.59
N ASP A 66 -8.11 11.40 0.18
CA ASP A 66 -9.26 11.38 1.06
C ASP A 66 -10.49 10.80 0.34
N LEU A 67 -11.40 10.25 1.13
CA LEU A 67 -12.68 9.75 0.67
C LEU A 67 -13.72 10.86 0.69
N ASP A 68 -14.50 10.95 -0.39
CA ASP A 68 -15.66 11.85 -0.42
C ASP A 68 -16.81 11.34 0.48
N GLU A 69 -17.81 12.19 0.68
CA GLU A 69 -18.96 11.86 1.53
C GLU A 69 -19.71 10.60 1.08
N ASN A 70 -19.82 10.37 -0.24
CA ASN A 70 -20.49 9.19 -0.78
C ASN A 70 -19.71 7.90 -0.46
N ASN A 71 -18.38 7.95 -0.56
CA ASN A 71 -17.54 6.82 -0.19
C ASN A 71 -17.73 6.49 1.29
N ILE A 72 -17.74 7.51 2.15
CA ILE A 72 -17.91 7.31 3.60
C ILE A 72 -19.29 6.72 3.92
N ILE A 73 -20.35 7.22 3.30
CA ILE A 73 -21.71 6.68 3.46
C ILE A 73 -21.77 5.21 3.02
N ASN A 74 -21.06 4.86 1.95
CA ASN A 74 -20.99 3.50 1.44
C ASN A 74 -20.03 2.60 2.23
N LYS A 75 -19.35 3.13 3.27
CA LYS A 75 -18.32 2.44 4.06
C LYS A 75 -17.12 1.99 3.23
N ASP A 76 -16.81 2.74 2.16
CA ASP A 76 -15.60 2.52 1.41
C ASP A 76 -14.38 2.90 2.28
N TYR A 77 -13.25 2.29 2.04
CA TYR A 77 -12.02 2.57 2.80
C TYR A 77 -10.78 2.36 1.94
N PHE A 78 -9.73 3.09 2.28
CA PHE A 78 -8.39 2.82 1.79
C PHE A 78 -7.66 1.84 2.72
N SER A 79 -6.62 1.19 2.21
CA SER A 79 -5.77 0.31 3.01
C SER A 79 -4.46 -0.02 2.29
N ASP A 80 -3.58 -0.70 2.99
CA ASP A 80 -2.37 -1.32 2.46
C ASP A 80 -1.47 -0.35 1.66
N PRO A 81 -1.07 0.80 2.23
CA PRO A 81 -0.20 1.75 1.54
C PRO A 81 1.21 1.19 1.43
N HIS A 82 1.85 1.43 0.29
CA HIS A 82 3.23 1.04 0.02
C HIS A 82 3.97 2.14 -0.72
N LEU A 83 5.19 2.46 -0.27
CA LEU A 83 6.03 3.49 -0.87
C LEU A 83 7.04 2.89 -1.85
N VAL A 84 7.24 3.59 -2.94
CA VAL A 84 8.25 3.29 -3.95
C VAL A 84 9.03 4.55 -4.26
N PHE A 85 10.34 4.54 -4.07
CA PHE A 85 11.20 5.65 -4.46
C PHE A 85 12.10 5.25 -5.62
N TYR A 86 12.04 6.00 -6.71
CA TYR A 86 12.85 5.73 -7.89
C TYR A 86 13.09 7.01 -8.69
N LYS A 87 14.37 7.36 -8.93
CA LYS A 87 14.79 8.54 -9.70
C LYS A 87 14.07 9.83 -9.26
N ASP A 88 14.24 10.18 -7.99
CA ASP A 88 13.67 11.38 -7.37
C ASP A 88 12.14 11.49 -7.43
N THR A 89 11.46 10.38 -7.67
CA THR A 89 10.01 10.27 -7.64
C THR A 89 9.60 9.35 -6.50
N LEU A 90 8.78 9.86 -5.59
CA LEU A 90 8.13 9.07 -4.56
C LEU A 90 6.72 8.71 -5.03
N GLU A 91 6.42 7.44 -5.08
CA GLU A 91 5.09 6.91 -5.38
C GLU A 91 4.49 6.31 -4.12
N CYS A 92 3.22 6.57 -3.86
CA CYS A 92 2.43 5.86 -2.86
C CYS A 92 1.37 5.03 -3.59
N TRP A 93 1.45 3.73 -3.41
CA TRP A 93 0.49 2.75 -3.91
C TRP A 93 -0.40 2.32 -2.75
N TYR A 94 -1.69 2.22 -2.96
CA TYR A 94 -2.64 1.86 -1.90
C TYR A 94 -3.90 1.25 -2.51
N ARG A 95 -4.64 0.54 -1.70
CA ARG A 95 -5.88 -0.12 -2.11
C ARG A 95 -7.08 0.72 -1.73
N ILE A 96 -8.12 0.75 -2.58
CA ILE A 96 -9.46 1.17 -2.20
C ILE A 96 -10.42 -0.01 -2.30
N SER A 97 -11.29 -0.16 -1.31
CA SER A 97 -12.38 -1.14 -1.30
C SER A 97 -13.72 -0.42 -1.30
N HIS A 98 -14.47 -0.61 -2.37
CA HIS A 98 -15.84 -0.11 -2.51
C HIS A 98 -16.82 -1.17 -2.01
N GLN A 99 -17.38 -0.96 -0.83
CA GLN A 99 -18.22 -1.96 -0.16
C GLN A 99 -19.53 -2.22 -0.88
N LYS A 100 -20.17 -1.17 -1.41
CA LYS A 100 -21.45 -1.27 -2.11
C LYS A 100 -21.40 -2.16 -3.36
N ASN A 101 -20.31 -2.08 -4.10
CA ASN A 101 -20.15 -2.77 -5.38
C ASN A 101 -19.24 -4.00 -5.28
N ASN A 102 -18.71 -4.29 -4.09
CA ASN A 102 -17.68 -5.30 -3.87
C ASN A 102 -16.51 -5.16 -4.85
N ALA A 103 -16.09 -3.92 -5.09
CA ALA A 103 -15.06 -3.58 -6.07
C ALA A 103 -13.79 -3.10 -5.36
N THR A 104 -12.65 -3.58 -5.83
CA THR A 104 -11.34 -3.22 -5.27
C THR A 104 -10.40 -2.78 -6.36
N TYR A 105 -9.66 -1.70 -6.10
CA TYR A 105 -8.67 -1.16 -7.01
C TYR A 105 -7.36 -0.92 -6.28
N ILE A 106 -6.25 -1.07 -6.99
CA ILE A 106 -4.95 -0.55 -6.56
C ILE A 106 -4.75 0.80 -7.23
N LEU A 107 -4.53 1.79 -6.41
CA LEU A 107 -4.35 3.19 -6.78
C LEU A 107 -2.90 3.59 -6.62
N ARG A 108 -2.52 4.67 -7.29
CA ARG A 108 -1.23 5.32 -7.14
C ARG A 108 -1.38 6.84 -7.13
N LYS A 109 -0.63 7.49 -6.26
CA LYS A 109 -0.26 8.91 -6.37
C LYS A 109 1.25 9.01 -6.35
N TYR A 110 1.80 10.07 -6.93
CA TYR A 110 3.24 10.32 -6.89
C TYR A 110 3.55 11.78 -6.64
N THR A 111 4.75 12.04 -6.16
CA THR A 111 5.26 13.38 -5.94
C THR A 111 6.73 13.48 -6.35
N LEU A 112 7.14 14.67 -6.82
CA LEU A 112 8.52 15.00 -7.18
C LEU A 112 9.23 15.85 -6.11
N ASN A 113 8.48 16.35 -5.13
CA ASN A 113 8.99 17.25 -4.10
C ASN A 113 8.53 16.89 -2.67
N GLY A 114 7.79 15.79 -2.50
CA GLY A 114 7.26 15.34 -1.22
C GLY A 114 6.01 16.08 -0.74
N LYS A 115 5.64 17.20 -1.35
CA LYS A 115 4.51 18.06 -0.94
C LYS A 115 3.30 17.92 -1.85
N ASP A 116 3.53 18.14 -3.15
CA ASP A 116 2.48 18.20 -4.16
C ASP A 116 2.27 16.82 -4.75
N TRP A 117 1.16 16.19 -4.41
CA TRP A 117 0.82 14.87 -4.89
C TRP A 117 -0.03 14.94 -6.17
N SER A 118 0.27 14.07 -7.12
CA SER A 118 -0.50 13.92 -8.35
C SER A 118 -1.98 13.57 -8.04
N PRO A 119 -2.90 13.79 -8.99
CA PRO A 119 -4.19 13.13 -8.93
C PRO A 119 -4.03 11.61 -8.77
N ARG A 120 -5.04 10.96 -8.14
CA ARG A 120 -5.04 9.50 -8.01
C ARG A 120 -5.18 8.84 -9.40
N GLU A 121 -4.41 7.79 -9.62
CA GLU A 121 -4.48 6.95 -10.80
C GLU A 121 -4.95 5.55 -10.43
N VAL A 122 -5.85 4.97 -11.21
CA VAL A 122 -6.19 3.54 -11.10
C VAL A 122 -5.12 2.74 -11.83
N MET A 123 -4.35 1.96 -11.09
CA MET A 123 -3.26 1.13 -11.63
C MET A 123 -3.73 -0.30 -11.91
N ILE A 124 -4.55 -0.87 -11.01
CA ILE A 124 -5.09 -2.21 -11.17
C ILE A 124 -6.58 -2.18 -10.83
N ASN A 125 -7.38 -2.70 -11.74
CA ASN A 125 -8.79 -3.00 -11.49
C ASN A 125 -8.91 -4.49 -11.15
N LEU A 126 -9.20 -4.81 -9.90
CA LEU A 126 -9.28 -6.21 -9.44
C LEU A 126 -10.55 -6.95 -9.90
N GLN A 127 -11.49 -6.27 -10.56
CA GLN A 127 -12.61 -6.90 -11.28
C GLN A 127 -12.21 -7.31 -12.70
N ASP A 128 -11.08 -6.83 -13.21
CA ASP A 128 -10.56 -7.26 -14.50
C ASP A 128 -9.93 -8.65 -14.40
N THR A 129 -10.70 -9.63 -14.79
CA THR A 129 -10.32 -11.06 -14.71
C THR A 129 -9.19 -11.46 -15.65
N SER A 130 -8.77 -10.57 -16.56
CA SER A 130 -7.65 -10.84 -17.47
C SER A 130 -6.30 -10.89 -16.76
N ILE A 131 -6.18 -10.18 -15.63
CA ILE A 131 -4.95 -10.11 -14.85
C ILE A 131 -4.99 -11.12 -13.68
N ILE A 132 -6.13 -11.20 -13.02
CA ILE A 132 -6.32 -12.05 -11.85
C ILE A 132 -7.75 -12.63 -11.95
N LYS A 133 -7.89 -13.93 -12.14
CA LYS A 133 -9.20 -14.57 -12.06
C LYS A 133 -9.76 -14.34 -10.67
N ASN A 134 -10.76 -13.48 -10.56
CA ASN A 134 -11.35 -13.15 -9.30
C ASN A 134 -12.85 -13.22 -9.32
N GLU A 135 -13.40 -14.15 -8.58
CA GLU A 135 -14.84 -14.29 -8.39
C GLU A 135 -15.36 -13.41 -7.23
N THR A 136 -14.45 -12.86 -6.39
CA THR A 136 -14.84 -12.19 -5.13
C THR A 136 -14.40 -10.75 -4.98
N GLY A 137 -13.65 -10.16 -5.93
CA GLY A 137 -13.21 -8.75 -5.88
C GLY A 137 -12.08 -8.41 -4.89
N ASN A 138 -11.58 -9.35 -4.11
CA ASN A 138 -10.68 -9.09 -2.98
C ASN A 138 -9.39 -9.93 -3.01
N MET A 139 -8.69 -9.97 -4.15
CA MET A 139 -7.54 -10.87 -4.31
C MET A 139 -6.21 -10.32 -3.83
N VAL A 140 -5.95 -9.04 -4.06
CA VAL A 140 -4.67 -8.43 -3.72
C VAL A 140 -4.78 -7.71 -2.40
N ILE A 141 -4.11 -8.24 -1.40
CA ILE A 141 -3.92 -7.60 -0.11
C ILE A 141 -2.44 -7.26 0.01
N SER A 142 -2.11 -6.14 0.63
CA SER A 142 -0.75 -5.68 0.90
C SER A 142 0.16 -5.73 -0.32
N PRO A 143 -0.13 -4.98 -1.39
CA PRO A 143 0.77 -4.92 -2.53
C PRO A 143 2.11 -4.29 -2.12
N ALA A 144 3.19 -5.07 -2.18
CA ALA A 144 4.55 -4.64 -1.91
C ALA A 144 5.30 -4.54 -3.24
N ILE A 145 5.72 -3.33 -3.61
CA ILE A 145 6.15 -3.01 -4.97
C ILE A 145 7.61 -2.53 -4.99
N HIS A 146 8.38 -3.07 -5.91
CA HIS A 146 9.68 -2.52 -6.27
C HIS A 146 9.67 -2.00 -7.71
N LYS A 147 10.29 -0.84 -7.94
CA LYS A 147 10.48 -0.24 -9.26
C LYS A 147 11.96 -0.24 -9.64
N GLY A 148 12.28 -0.86 -10.74
CA GLY A 148 13.62 -0.88 -11.31
C GLY A 148 13.65 -0.29 -12.73
N THR A 149 14.78 -0.44 -13.41
CA THR A 149 14.97 0.03 -14.79
C THR A 149 14.03 -0.62 -15.79
N ASN A 150 13.57 -1.85 -15.53
CA ASN A 150 12.73 -2.64 -16.42
C ASN A 150 11.24 -2.58 -16.08
N GLY A 151 10.83 -1.69 -15.14
CA GLY A 151 9.46 -1.55 -14.68
C GLY A 151 9.28 -1.97 -13.23
N TYR A 152 8.17 -2.61 -12.94
CA TYR A 152 7.71 -2.93 -11.59
C TYR A 152 7.69 -4.44 -11.36
N VAL A 153 7.98 -4.83 -10.14
CA VAL A 153 7.63 -6.14 -9.61
C VAL A 153 6.79 -5.93 -8.36
N MET A 154 5.72 -6.69 -8.22
CA MET A 154 4.81 -6.63 -7.09
C MET A 154 4.71 -8.00 -6.44
N TRP A 155 4.89 -8.04 -5.13
CA TRP A 155 4.46 -9.15 -4.29
C TRP A 155 3.15 -8.77 -3.61
N TYR A 156 2.29 -9.73 -3.38
CA TYR A 156 1.00 -9.50 -2.73
C TYR A 156 0.47 -10.79 -2.10
N VAL A 157 -0.42 -10.63 -1.14
CA VAL A 157 -1.14 -11.76 -0.57
C VAL A 157 -2.39 -12.01 -1.41
N ASN A 158 -2.50 -13.23 -1.96
CA ASN A 158 -3.72 -13.72 -2.58
C ASN A 158 -4.64 -14.27 -1.50
N SER A 159 -5.72 -13.55 -1.22
CA SER A 159 -6.63 -13.88 -0.13
C SER A 159 -7.76 -14.86 -0.53
N ILE A 160 -7.88 -15.21 -1.79
CA ILE A 160 -8.93 -16.14 -2.28
C ILE A 160 -8.56 -17.59 -2.03
N GLU A 161 -7.32 -17.92 -2.35
CA GLU A 161 -6.84 -19.28 -2.12
C GLU A 161 -6.76 -19.57 -0.61
N LYS A 162 -7.01 -20.82 -0.27
CA LYS A 162 -6.88 -21.33 1.10
C LYS A 162 -5.97 -22.55 1.10
N PRO A 163 -4.83 -22.55 1.78
CA PRO A 163 -4.28 -21.42 2.54
C PRO A 163 -3.96 -20.21 1.65
N ARG A 164 -3.86 -19.02 2.25
CA ARG A 164 -3.44 -17.80 1.54
C ARG A 164 -2.04 -17.96 0.97
N GLU A 165 -1.84 -17.38 -0.20
CA GLU A 165 -0.57 -17.48 -0.92
C GLU A 165 0.09 -16.11 -1.04
N ILE A 166 1.41 -16.07 -1.02
CA ILE A 166 2.16 -14.92 -1.53
C ILE A 166 2.36 -15.13 -3.03
N CYS A 167 1.96 -14.16 -3.81
CA CYS A 167 2.12 -14.16 -5.26
C CYS A 167 3.04 -13.03 -5.71
N ARG A 168 3.64 -13.21 -6.89
CA ARG A 168 4.46 -12.21 -7.55
C ARG A 168 3.98 -11.98 -8.98
N SER A 169 4.03 -10.72 -9.44
CA SER A 169 3.74 -10.33 -10.82
C SER A 169 4.66 -9.20 -11.28
N PHE A 170 4.83 -9.07 -12.59
CA PHE A 170 5.71 -8.10 -13.23
C PHE A 170 4.91 -7.17 -14.14
N SER A 171 5.35 -5.91 -14.26
CA SER A 171 4.76 -4.94 -15.16
C SER A 171 5.81 -3.94 -15.67
N THR A 172 5.72 -3.55 -16.92
CA THR A 172 6.58 -2.49 -17.48
C THR A 172 6.03 -1.09 -17.23
N ASP A 173 4.72 -0.96 -17.03
CA ASP A 173 4.00 0.32 -16.92
C ASP A 173 3.22 0.50 -15.61
N GLY A 174 3.16 -0.54 -14.76
CA GLY A 174 2.40 -0.58 -13.53
C GLY A 174 0.89 -0.81 -13.73
N LYS A 175 0.41 -0.93 -14.96
CA LYS A 175 -1.02 -1.10 -15.32
C LYS A 175 -1.32 -2.48 -15.89
N LYS A 176 -0.42 -2.99 -16.72
CA LYS A 176 -0.53 -4.34 -17.29
C LYS A 176 0.44 -5.27 -16.59
N TRP A 177 -0.07 -6.24 -15.87
CA TRP A 177 0.71 -7.17 -15.07
C TRP A 177 0.78 -8.55 -15.69
N SER A 178 1.89 -9.22 -15.50
CA SER A 178 2.06 -10.62 -15.90
C SER A 178 1.09 -11.53 -15.13
N LYS A 179 0.93 -12.75 -15.61
CA LYS A 179 0.29 -13.81 -14.83
C LYS A 179 1.00 -13.97 -13.49
N LYS A 180 0.23 -14.27 -12.43
CA LYS A 180 0.78 -14.51 -11.09
C LYS A 180 1.74 -15.70 -11.07
N GLU A 181 2.79 -15.58 -10.28
CA GLU A 181 3.67 -16.66 -9.86
C GLU A 181 3.50 -16.85 -8.36
N THR A 182 3.19 -18.05 -7.91
CA THR A 182 3.10 -18.36 -6.48
C THR A 182 4.49 -18.48 -5.87
N CYS A 183 4.74 -17.79 -4.77
CA CYS A 183 5.96 -17.87 -3.99
C CYS A 183 5.82 -18.96 -2.93
N HIS A 184 6.76 -19.92 -2.92
CA HIS A 184 6.78 -20.96 -1.90
C HIS A 184 7.52 -20.46 -0.67
N LEU A 185 6.84 -20.48 0.48
CA LEU A 185 7.46 -20.18 1.76
C LEU A 185 8.18 -21.42 2.30
N PRO A 186 9.31 -21.23 3.02
CA PRO A 186 10.03 -22.35 3.63
C PRO A 186 9.21 -23.06 4.73
N ASP A 187 8.34 -22.29 5.38
CA ASP A 187 7.44 -22.76 6.44
C ASP A 187 5.98 -22.66 5.96
N ASN A 188 5.34 -23.81 5.81
CA ASN A 188 3.95 -23.90 5.39
C ASN A 188 2.95 -23.61 6.51
N SER A 189 3.40 -23.38 7.76
CA SER A 189 2.51 -23.00 8.87
C SER A 189 2.15 -21.51 8.84
N VAL A 190 2.89 -20.69 8.09
CA VAL A 190 2.65 -19.25 7.99
C VAL A 190 1.42 -18.97 7.12
N THR A 191 0.43 -18.29 7.70
CA THR A 191 -0.75 -17.77 6.98
C THR A 191 -0.56 -16.27 6.71
N PRO A 192 -0.07 -15.86 5.52
CA PRO A 192 0.26 -14.47 5.26
C PRO A 192 -0.98 -13.57 5.31
N TRP A 193 -0.88 -12.42 6.01
CA TRP A 193 -1.93 -11.41 6.06
C TRP A 193 -1.45 -10.07 5.48
N HIS A 194 -0.37 -9.54 6.01
CA HIS A 194 0.29 -8.35 5.47
C HIS A 194 1.73 -8.66 5.12
N ILE A 195 2.23 -7.98 4.11
CA ILE A 195 3.63 -8.06 3.70
C ILE A 195 4.18 -6.65 3.46
N ASP A 196 5.48 -6.50 3.68
CA ASP A 196 6.25 -5.34 3.20
C ASP A 196 7.54 -5.82 2.56
N LEU A 197 8.16 -4.97 1.76
CA LEU A 197 9.31 -5.32 0.92
C LEU A 197 10.44 -4.33 1.13
N ALA A 198 11.64 -4.87 1.40
CA ALA A 198 12.88 -4.12 1.29
C ALA A 198 13.77 -4.69 0.18
N TYR A 199 14.42 -3.81 -0.58
CA TYR A 199 15.40 -4.20 -1.59
C TYR A 199 16.77 -3.63 -1.19
N ILE A 200 17.66 -4.52 -0.73
CA ILE A 200 18.97 -4.15 -0.16
C ILE A 200 20.02 -5.03 -0.82
N ASP A 201 21.08 -4.42 -1.32
CA ASP A 201 22.23 -5.14 -1.94
C ASP A 201 21.83 -6.15 -3.02
N LYS A 202 20.84 -5.79 -3.84
CA LYS A 202 20.26 -6.63 -4.92
C LYS A 202 19.51 -7.86 -4.42
N ILE A 203 19.16 -7.90 -3.14
CA ILE A 203 18.36 -8.95 -2.52
C ILE A 203 17.01 -8.37 -2.10
N TYR A 204 15.95 -9.11 -2.37
CA TYR A 204 14.62 -8.79 -1.89
C TYR A 204 14.40 -9.45 -0.53
N TYR A 205 14.00 -8.65 0.45
CA TYR A 205 13.59 -9.09 1.78
C TYR A 205 12.10 -8.86 1.91
N LEU A 206 11.35 -9.93 2.16
CA LEU A 206 9.92 -9.86 2.38
C LEU A 206 9.64 -10.04 3.87
N VAL A 207 9.04 -9.02 4.49
CA VAL A 207 8.52 -9.09 5.86
C VAL A 207 7.09 -9.58 5.78
N ILE A 208 6.75 -10.60 6.53
CA ILE A 208 5.44 -11.24 6.51
C ILE A 208 4.83 -11.15 7.90
N TYR A 209 3.62 -10.61 7.99
CA TYR A 209 2.79 -10.70 9.17
C TYR A 209 1.90 -11.94 9.04
N ASP A 210 2.00 -12.83 10.04
CA ASP A 210 1.21 -14.05 10.13
C ASP A 210 -0.16 -13.76 10.74
N TYR A 211 -1.22 -14.26 10.13
CA TYR A 211 -2.59 -14.04 10.59
C TYR A 211 -2.91 -14.81 11.88
N ASP A 212 -2.25 -15.95 12.10
CA ASP A 212 -2.54 -16.88 13.19
C ASP A 212 -1.69 -16.62 14.45
N THR A 213 -0.86 -15.57 14.45
CA THR A 213 -0.10 -15.09 15.61
C THR A 213 -0.66 -13.77 16.12
#